data_cfb68d2449b5434b49c457e4485c1038
#
_entry.id   cfb68d2449b5434b49c457e4485c1038
#
_cell.length_a   1.000
_cell.length_b   1.000
_cell.length_c   1.000
_cell.angle_alpha   90.00
_cell.angle_beta   90.00
_cell.angle_gamma   90.00
#
_symmetry.space_group_name_H-M   'P 1'
#
loop_
_entity.id
_entity.type
_entity.pdbx_description
1 polymer ?
#
loop_
_entity_poly.entity_id
_entity_poly.type
_entity_poly.pdbx_seq_one_letter_code
_entity_poly.pdbx_strand_id
1 'polypeptide(L)'
;MREGDLTYDDFLQRLTIQDVLIDAGYHLNKRDGLRYPSYVRLDSEGRRIRGDKFIVTQNGQCCFHAQQQRVYNLISFIKEHPQFFSEYHVGMSGDRLVNLVCNRLLNHPIENREMRIIQPKRDVKPFDMMDYDIHKFNPQDRETQKRFYPYFKNRGIDLYTQYAFHRDFCLATKHRPDGAAYTNLSFPLTLPKGDGTVVGFEERGRARPDGSGSYKGKAEGSNSSEGLWIASPAKTPLAEAKHIYWFESAYDAMAYYQLYQAQNKELRKAVFVSTGGSPTVAQMRGVLSATLPARHHVCFDTDLAGMEFYKNFQAEKYRVMRSTIEETPERKPYLDTVREDLDLDSGEIYLLPETLQTSYGRFESEWEEAMSMRSSGLCHPDDIQDQVDIMNKHYKEFRDGLRDFLGLDKKNDVPDIREQPAYPNKDWNEQLLAERKQEETTEKEQAREEEPEQERQTRFHR
;
A
#
# COMPACT_ATOMS: atom_id res chain seq x y z
N MET A 1 18.38 -34.09 -5.05
CA MET A 1 18.38 -34.10 -3.57
C MET A 1 18.64 -35.54 -3.15
N ARG A 2 19.51 -35.73 -2.16
CA ARG A 2 19.70 -37.06 -1.59
C ARG A 2 18.52 -37.34 -0.65
N GLU A 3 18.12 -38.60 -0.53
CA GLU A 3 17.09 -39.01 0.43
C GLU A 3 17.55 -38.63 1.85
N GLY A 4 16.83 -37.71 2.51
CA GLY A 4 17.20 -37.17 3.83
C GLY A 4 17.68 -35.71 3.84
N ASP A 5 17.85 -35.05 2.68
CA ASP A 5 18.15 -33.61 2.64
C ASP A 5 16.92 -32.80 3.06
N LEU A 6 17.11 -31.81 3.95
CA LEU A 6 16.05 -30.90 4.38
C LEU A 6 15.68 -29.94 3.22
N THR A 7 14.37 -29.74 3.08
CA THR A 7 13.80 -28.82 2.09
C THR A 7 13.64 -27.40 2.67
N TYR A 8 13.31 -26.45 1.82
CA TYR A 8 13.00 -25.09 2.28
C TYR A 8 11.81 -25.05 3.22
N ASP A 9 10.81 -25.89 3.00
CA ASP A 9 9.65 -26.02 3.89
C ASP A 9 10.04 -26.52 5.27
N ASP A 10 10.99 -27.46 5.35
CA ASP A 10 11.53 -27.93 6.63
C ASP A 10 12.23 -26.79 7.39
N PHE A 11 12.98 -25.93 6.70
CA PHE A 11 13.62 -24.77 7.31
C PHE A 11 12.60 -23.75 7.80
N LEU A 12 11.58 -23.43 6.98
CA LEU A 12 10.50 -22.49 7.34
C LEU A 12 9.65 -22.97 8.53
N GLN A 13 9.49 -24.29 8.70
CA GLN A 13 8.78 -24.86 9.84
C GLN A 13 9.59 -24.87 11.13
N ARG A 14 10.92 -25.02 11.04
CA ARG A 14 11.80 -25.28 12.18
C ARG A 14 12.58 -24.06 12.67
N LEU A 15 12.77 -23.04 11.82
CA LEU A 15 13.46 -21.80 12.12
C LEU A 15 12.52 -20.61 11.99
N THR A 16 12.83 -19.53 12.68
CA THR A 16 12.15 -18.24 12.57
C THR A 16 13.07 -17.22 11.92
N ILE A 17 12.50 -16.14 11.36
CA ILE A 17 13.30 -15.03 10.85
C ILE A 17 14.13 -14.36 11.97
N GLN A 18 13.68 -14.46 13.21
CA GLN A 18 14.42 -13.94 14.37
C GLN A 18 15.74 -14.68 14.59
N ASP A 19 15.75 -16.01 14.40
CA ASP A 19 16.98 -16.81 14.49
C ASP A 19 18.02 -16.34 13.48
N VAL A 20 17.56 -16.05 12.27
CA VAL A 20 18.41 -15.59 11.16
C VAL A 20 18.89 -14.14 11.39
N LEU A 21 18.02 -13.25 11.86
CA LEU A 21 18.40 -11.87 12.19
C LEU A 21 19.45 -11.81 13.31
N ILE A 22 19.28 -12.62 14.34
CA ILE A 22 20.26 -12.69 15.45
C ILE A 22 21.60 -13.20 14.93
N ASP A 23 21.59 -14.24 14.11
CA ASP A 23 22.79 -14.79 13.49
C ASP A 23 23.49 -13.81 12.56
N ALA A 24 22.71 -12.99 11.85
CA ALA A 24 23.20 -11.90 11.02
C ALA A 24 23.74 -10.68 11.81
N GLY A 25 23.79 -10.77 13.14
CA GLY A 25 24.33 -9.74 14.03
C GLY A 25 23.35 -8.62 14.39
N TYR A 26 22.04 -8.87 14.25
CA TYR A 26 21.00 -7.93 14.70
C TYR A 26 20.60 -8.22 16.14
N HIS A 27 20.28 -7.16 16.87
CA HIS A 27 19.90 -7.20 18.28
C HIS A 27 18.46 -6.71 18.46
N LEU A 28 17.70 -7.36 19.35
CA LEU A 28 16.36 -6.93 19.70
C LEU A 28 16.33 -5.50 20.23
N ASN A 29 15.55 -4.64 19.58
CA ASN A 29 15.37 -3.26 20.02
C ASN A 29 14.21 -3.14 21.02
N LYS A 30 14.52 -3.19 22.29
CA LYS A 30 13.52 -3.12 23.39
C LYS A 30 12.76 -1.79 23.46
N ARG A 31 13.25 -0.71 22.79
CA ARG A 31 12.63 0.63 22.87
C ARG A 31 11.36 0.76 22.02
N ASP A 32 11.23 -0.02 20.96
CA ASP A 32 10.09 0.08 20.01
C ASP A 32 8.86 -0.73 20.50
N GLY A 33 8.91 -1.32 21.68
CA GLY A 33 7.87 -2.20 22.21
C GLY A 33 7.91 -3.60 21.59
N LEU A 34 7.05 -4.50 22.12
CA LEU A 34 7.09 -5.92 21.80
C LEU A 34 5.96 -6.35 20.84
N ARG A 35 5.09 -5.43 20.45
CA ARG A 35 3.97 -5.76 19.55
C ARG A 35 4.44 -6.16 18.16
N TYR A 36 5.43 -5.43 17.64
CA TYR A 36 6.15 -5.76 16.42
C TYR A 36 7.65 -5.69 16.74
N PRO A 37 8.26 -6.80 17.14
CA PRO A 37 9.66 -6.79 17.54
C PRO A 37 10.53 -6.23 16.42
N SER A 38 11.36 -5.27 16.74
CA SER A 38 12.32 -4.74 15.79
C SER A 38 13.73 -5.15 16.17
N TYR A 39 14.55 -5.37 15.16
CA TYR A 39 15.93 -5.79 15.27
C TYR A 39 16.81 -4.74 14.61
N VAL A 40 17.90 -4.35 15.27
CA VAL A 40 18.82 -3.28 14.84
C VAL A 40 20.26 -3.77 14.96
N ARG A 41 21.12 -3.25 14.10
CA ARG A 41 22.57 -3.44 14.26
C ARG A 41 23.14 -2.38 15.18
N LEU A 42 24.21 -2.76 15.88
CA LEU A 42 24.95 -1.88 16.77
C LEU A 42 26.34 -1.62 16.16
N ASP A 43 26.86 -0.41 16.36
CA ASP A 43 28.25 -0.07 16.05
C ASP A 43 29.20 -0.62 17.13
N SER A 44 30.51 -0.39 16.97
CA SER A 44 31.53 -0.83 17.92
C SER A 44 31.41 -0.22 19.32
N GLU A 45 30.61 0.85 19.47
CA GLU A 45 30.34 1.51 20.75
C GLU A 45 28.99 1.11 21.34
N GLY A 46 28.30 0.12 20.74
CA GLY A 46 27.00 -0.34 21.19
C GLY A 46 25.84 0.60 20.87
N ARG A 47 26.04 1.61 20.00
CA ARG A 47 25.00 2.52 19.54
C ARG A 47 24.32 1.97 18.30
N ARG A 48 23.03 2.25 18.14
CA ARG A 48 22.27 1.80 16.96
C ARG A 48 22.75 2.48 15.69
N ILE A 49 22.97 1.67 14.67
CA ILE A 49 23.18 2.17 13.31
C ILE A 49 21.84 2.70 12.80
N ARG A 50 21.80 3.97 12.44
CA ARG A 50 20.59 4.61 11.91
C ARG A 50 20.26 4.03 10.53
N GLY A 51 18.97 3.76 10.31
CA GLY A 51 18.46 3.26 9.03
C GLY A 51 18.54 1.75 8.87
N ASP A 52 19.31 1.03 9.66
CA ASP A 52 19.44 -0.43 9.62
C ASP A 52 18.55 -1.08 10.67
N LYS A 53 17.25 -1.26 10.31
CA LYS A 53 16.22 -1.80 11.20
C LYS A 53 15.26 -2.72 10.47
N PHE A 54 15.09 -3.94 10.97
CA PHE A 54 14.07 -4.88 10.52
C PHE A 54 12.96 -5.02 11.56
N ILE A 55 11.73 -5.07 11.11
CA ILE A 55 10.52 -5.26 11.94
C ILE A 55 9.95 -6.63 11.63
N VAL A 56 9.77 -7.45 12.66
CA VAL A 56 9.29 -8.83 12.53
C VAL A 56 7.77 -8.88 12.56
N THR A 57 7.20 -9.69 11.66
CA THR A 57 5.76 -9.85 11.46
C THR A 57 5.38 -11.33 11.34
N GLN A 58 4.09 -11.61 11.21
CA GLN A 58 3.54 -12.94 10.94
C GLN A 58 4.09 -14.02 11.89
N ASN A 59 4.02 -13.75 13.19
CA ASN A 59 4.45 -14.70 14.22
C ASN A 59 5.93 -15.12 14.11
N GLY A 60 6.78 -14.25 13.61
CA GLY A 60 8.22 -14.53 13.47
C GLY A 60 8.60 -15.21 12.15
N GLN A 61 7.68 -15.33 11.20
CA GLN A 61 7.97 -15.94 9.90
C GLN A 61 8.58 -14.97 8.90
N CYS A 62 8.24 -13.67 9.00
CA CYS A 62 8.70 -12.65 8.09
C CYS A 62 9.24 -11.43 8.82
N CYS A 63 10.08 -10.66 8.14
CA CYS A 63 10.47 -9.30 8.55
C CYS A 63 10.44 -8.36 7.34
N PHE A 64 10.41 -7.07 7.61
CA PHE A 64 10.60 -6.06 6.59
C PHE A 64 11.58 -4.98 7.06
N HIS A 65 12.33 -4.42 6.15
CA HIS A 65 13.21 -3.30 6.41
C HIS A 65 12.38 -2.03 6.58
N ALA A 66 12.60 -1.27 7.66
CA ALA A 66 11.77 -0.12 8.01
C ALA A 66 11.73 0.99 6.95
N GLN A 67 12.74 1.06 6.07
CA GLN A 67 12.83 2.07 5.01
C GLN A 67 12.52 1.53 3.61
N GLN A 68 12.60 0.21 3.39
CA GLN A 68 12.51 -0.39 2.06
C GLN A 68 11.19 -1.11 1.79
N GLN A 69 10.32 -1.24 2.76
CA GLN A 69 9.01 -1.93 2.70
C GLN A 69 9.02 -3.37 2.12
N ARG A 70 10.18 -3.90 1.80
CA ARG A 70 10.32 -5.26 1.29
C ARG A 70 10.18 -6.27 2.42
N VAL A 71 9.36 -7.30 2.18
CA VAL A 71 9.12 -8.39 3.14
C VAL A 71 10.04 -9.55 2.82
N TYR A 72 10.74 -10.04 3.84
CA TYR A 72 11.65 -11.17 3.77
C TYR A 72 11.13 -12.31 4.64
N ASN A 73 11.10 -13.51 4.12
CA ASN A 73 11.17 -14.72 4.94
C ASN A 73 12.65 -15.08 5.17
N LEU A 74 12.92 -16.10 5.97
CA LEU A 74 14.30 -16.47 6.29
C LEU A 74 15.14 -16.87 5.05
N ILE A 75 14.51 -17.46 4.02
CA ILE A 75 15.18 -17.89 2.79
C ILE A 75 15.60 -16.66 1.96
N SER A 76 14.65 -15.77 1.69
CA SER A 76 14.92 -14.55 0.91
C SER A 76 15.88 -13.62 1.64
N PHE A 77 15.78 -13.50 2.97
CA PHE A 77 16.72 -12.70 3.74
C PHE A 77 18.17 -13.19 3.60
N ILE A 78 18.41 -14.50 3.73
CA ILE A 78 19.77 -15.07 3.58
C ILE A 78 20.29 -14.86 2.17
N LYS A 79 19.45 -15.05 1.14
CA LYS A 79 19.86 -14.88 -0.27
C LYS A 79 20.24 -13.45 -0.60
N GLU A 80 19.52 -12.46 -0.06
CA GLU A 80 19.72 -11.05 -0.39
C GLU A 80 20.74 -10.34 0.49
N HIS A 81 21.03 -10.90 1.66
CA HIS A 81 22.02 -10.36 2.59
C HIS A 81 23.18 -11.35 2.87
N PRO A 82 23.78 -11.95 1.82
CA PRO A 82 24.76 -13.02 1.99
C PRO A 82 25.98 -12.58 2.81
N GLN A 83 26.35 -11.30 2.75
CA GLN A 83 27.50 -10.72 3.44
C GLN A 83 27.39 -10.75 4.97
N PHE A 84 26.23 -11.06 5.52
CA PHE A 84 26.04 -11.13 6.97
C PHE A 84 26.37 -12.52 7.56
N PHE A 85 26.60 -13.51 6.69
CA PHE A 85 26.80 -14.89 7.11
C PHE A 85 28.24 -15.34 6.89
N SER A 86 28.83 -15.99 7.90
CA SER A 86 30.24 -16.44 7.88
C SER A 86 30.53 -17.48 6.80
N GLU A 87 29.52 -18.22 6.36
CA GLU A 87 29.62 -19.23 5.33
C GLU A 87 29.74 -18.66 3.91
N TYR A 88 29.42 -17.38 3.75
CA TYR A 88 29.40 -16.76 2.45
C TYR A 88 30.81 -16.52 1.90
N HIS A 89 31.00 -16.87 0.64
CA HIS A 89 32.16 -16.45 -0.15
C HIS A 89 31.72 -16.08 -1.58
N VAL A 90 32.45 -15.20 -2.22
CA VAL A 90 32.17 -14.73 -3.59
C VAL A 90 32.03 -15.89 -4.56
N GLY A 91 30.95 -15.92 -5.33
CA GLY A 91 30.61 -16.99 -6.26
C GLY A 91 29.80 -18.14 -5.69
N MET A 92 29.42 -18.09 -4.39
CA MET A 92 28.51 -19.07 -3.82
C MET A 92 27.06 -18.77 -4.26
N SER A 93 26.32 -19.81 -4.67
CA SER A 93 24.89 -19.67 -4.95
C SER A 93 24.10 -19.42 -3.67
N GLY A 94 23.02 -18.62 -3.77
CA GLY A 94 22.14 -18.34 -2.64
C GLY A 94 21.55 -19.60 -2.02
N ASP A 95 21.16 -20.60 -2.81
CA ASP A 95 20.61 -21.86 -2.32
C ASP A 95 21.62 -22.64 -1.46
N ARG A 96 22.87 -22.64 -1.86
CA ARG A 96 23.94 -23.27 -1.08
C ARG A 96 24.15 -22.55 0.23
N LEU A 97 24.12 -21.22 0.23
CA LEU A 97 24.23 -20.42 1.45
C LEU A 97 23.08 -20.70 2.40
N VAL A 98 21.83 -20.70 1.91
CA VAL A 98 20.65 -21.03 2.70
C VAL A 98 20.78 -22.39 3.37
N ASN A 99 21.18 -23.41 2.59
CA ASN A 99 21.37 -24.75 3.16
C ASN A 99 22.45 -24.78 4.26
N LEU A 100 23.57 -24.12 4.07
CA LEU A 100 24.63 -24.09 5.08
C LEU A 100 24.20 -23.37 6.34
N VAL A 101 23.65 -22.16 6.22
CA VAL A 101 23.18 -21.35 7.35
C VAL A 101 22.07 -22.04 8.10
N CYS A 102 21.03 -22.51 7.42
CA CYS A 102 19.88 -23.14 8.08
C CYS A 102 20.25 -24.47 8.76
N ASN A 103 21.06 -25.30 8.12
CA ASN A 103 21.53 -26.53 8.77
C ASN A 103 22.40 -26.23 9.99
N ARG A 104 23.28 -25.25 9.94
CA ARG A 104 24.06 -24.84 11.11
C ARG A 104 23.16 -24.35 12.24
N LEU A 105 22.18 -23.49 11.95
CA LEU A 105 21.23 -22.99 12.94
C LEU A 105 20.36 -24.09 13.57
N LEU A 106 20.04 -25.15 12.82
CA LEU A 106 19.30 -26.29 13.33
C LEU A 106 20.14 -27.19 14.23
N ASN A 107 21.42 -27.38 13.89
CA ASN A 107 22.33 -28.27 14.61
C ASN A 107 23.01 -27.57 15.79
N HIS A 108 23.22 -26.26 15.71
CA HIS A 108 23.80 -25.42 16.76
C HIS A 108 22.86 -24.27 17.06
N PRO A 109 21.72 -24.53 17.72
CA PRO A 109 20.75 -23.48 18.02
C PRO A 109 21.38 -22.42 18.92
N ILE A 110 21.06 -21.15 18.63
CA ILE A 110 21.53 -20.00 19.41
C ILE A 110 21.05 -20.17 20.86
N GLU A 111 22.00 -20.19 21.80
CA GLU A 111 21.72 -20.48 23.22
C GLU A 111 20.76 -19.48 23.88
N ASN A 112 20.72 -18.24 23.41
CA ASN A 112 19.83 -17.19 23.91
C ASN A 112 18.41 -17.22 23.30
N ARG A 113 17.81 -18.40 23.16
CA ARG A 113 16.38 -18.54 22.76
C ARG A 113 15.40 -17.84 23.71
N GLU A 114 15.80 -17.47 24.89
CA GLU A 114 15.01 -16.64 25.83
C GLU A 114 14.65 -15.25 25.23
N MET A 115 15.39 -14.78 24.23
CA MET A 115 15.03 -13.57 23.47
C MET A 115 14.05 -13.83 22.33
N ARG A 116 13.61 -15.04 22.09
CA ARG A 116 12.50 -15.31 21.19
C ARG A 116 11.23 -14.76 21.84
N ILE A 117 10.83 -13.59 21.40
CA ILE A 117 9.49 -13.13 21.67
C ILE A 117 8.59 -13.95 20.77
N ILE A 118 8.19 -15.12 21.25
CA ILE A 118 7.02 -15.79 20.73
C ILE A 118 5.90 -14.83 21.09
N GLN A 119 5.45 -14.05 20.10
CA GLN A 119 4.20 -13.33 20.28
C GLN A 119 3.15 -14.41 20.52
N PRO A 120 2.54 -14.47 21.72
CA PRO A 120 1.40 -15.35 21.87
C PRO A 120 0.44 -14.93 20.75
N LYS A 121 -0.08 -15.89 19.98
CA LYS A 121 -1.27 -15.64 19.17
C LYS A 121 -2.23 -14.96 20.14
N ARG A 122 -2.34 -13.64 20.06
CA ARG A 122 -3.44 -12.99 20.74
C ARG A 122 -4.65 -13.56 20.03
N ASP A 123 -5.52 -14.20 20.78
CA ASP A 123 -6.90 -14.35 20.39
C ASP A 123 -7.45 -12.92 20.30
N VAL A 124 -7.15 -12.25 19.20
CA VAL A 124 -7.72 -10.94 18.92
C VAL A 124 -9.18 -11.24 18.64
N LYS A 125 -10.04 -10.78 19.54
CA LYS A 125 -11.48 -10.85 19.31
C LYS A 125 -11.74 -10.30 17.89
N PRO A 126 -12.45 -11.05 17.03
CA PRO A 126 -12.83 -10.54 15.72
C PRO A 126 -13.52 -9.18 15.88
N PHE A 127 -13.39 -8.32 14.88
CA PHE A 127 -14.06 -7.02 14.88
C PHE A 127 -15.57 -7.22 15.07
N ASP A 128 -16.12 -6.46 16.00
CA ASP A 128 -17.55 -6.41 16.25
C ASP A 128 -18.00 -4.95 16.28
N MET A 129 -18.89 -4.58 15.38
CA MET A 129 -19.42 -3.22 15.30
C MET A 129 -20.23 -2.84 16.55
N MET A 130 -20.73 -3.83 17.30
CA MET A 130 -21.47 -3.62 18.55
C MET A 130 -20.57 -3.11 19.70
N ASP A 131 -19.24 -3.22 19.56
CA ASP A 131 -18.29 -2.65 20.52
C ASP A 131 -18.14 -1.11 20.39
N TYR A 132 -18.87 -0.50 19.46
CA TYR A 132 -18.78 0.93 19.13
C TYR A 132 -20.12 1.63 19.17
N ASP A 133 -20.15 2.84 19.72
CA ASP A 133 -21.26 3.77 19.51
C ASP A 133 -21.07 4.47 18.15
N ILE A 134 -21.96 4.21 17.22
CA ILE A 134 -21.88 4.70 15.86
C ILE A 134 -22.75 5.95 15.66
N HIS A 135 -22.11 7.04 15.25
CA HIS A 135 -22.81 8.27 14.85
C HIS A 135 -22.67 8.46 13.33
N LYS A 136 -23.79 8.38 12.62
CA LYS A 136 -23.85 8.59 11.18
C LYS A 136 -23.91 10.07 10.85
N PHE A 137 -23.31 10.45 9.73
CA PHE A 137 -23.41 11.80 9.20
C PHE A 137 -24.80 12.02 8.61
N ASN A 138 -25.46 13.09 9.02
CA ASN A 138 -26.74 13.52 8.44
C ASN A 138 -26.53 14.81 7.64
N PRO A 139 -26.64 14.78 6.29
CA PRO A 139 -26.48 15.97 5.46
C PRO A 139 -27.44 17.11 5.76
N GLN A 140 -28.61 16.84 6.38
CA GLN A 140 -29.62 17.81 6.68
C GLN A 140 -29.54 18.36 8.10
N ASP A 141 -28.64 17.83 8.94
CA ASP A 141 -28.48 18.22 10.33
C ASP A 141 -27.16 18.91 10.60
N ARG A 142 -27.24 20.21 10.90
CA ARG A 142 -26.07 21.06 11.21
C ARG A 142 -25.28 20.60 12.44
N GLU A 143 -25.96 20.08 13.45
CA GLU A 143 -25.25 19.62 14.66
C GLU A 143 -24.42 18.36 14.36
N THR A 144 -24.94 17.47 13.54
CA THR A 144 -24.18 16.34 13.03
C THR A 144 -22.98 16.83 12.24
N GLN A 145 -23.14 17.76 11.30
CA GLN A 145 -22.04 18.31 10.49
C GLN A 145 -20.93 18.89 11.36
N LYS A 146 -21.26 19.63 12.42
CA LYS A 146 -20.28 20.21 13.35
C LYS A 146 -19.42 19.13 14.04
N ARG A 147 -19.99 17.96 14.35
CA ARG A 147 -19.24 16.86 14.99
C ARG A 147 -18.18 16.27 14.06
N PHE A 148 -18.45 16.22 12.75
CA PHE A 148 -17.53 15.70 11.75
C PHE A 148 -16.51 16.75 11.28
N TYR A 149 -16.83 18.03 11.36
CA TYR A 149 -15.99 19.13 10.87
C TYR A 149 -14.51 19.06 11.31
N PRO A 150 -14.16 18.76 12.59
CA PRO A 150 -12.75 18.70 13.01
C PRO A 150 -11.91 17.65 12.31
N TYR A 151 -12.52 16.62 11.73
CA TYR A 151 -11.83 15.55 11.02
C TYR A 151 -11.57 15.90 9.56
N PHE A 152 -12.45 16.69 8.94
CA PHE A 152 -12.36 17.05 7.52
C PHE A 152 -11.70 18.39 7.27
N LYS A 153 -11.77 19.34 8.22
CA LYS A 153 -11.23 20.71 8.06
C LYS A 153 -9.79 20.71 7.61
N ASN A 154 -8.91 20.01 8.32
CA ASN A 154 -7.47 20.01 8.06
C ASN A 154 -7.09 19.18 6.83
N ARG A 155 -8.05 18.44 6.28
CA ARG A 155 -7.92 17.69 5.03
C ARG A 155 -8.49 18.44 3.82
N GLY A 156 -9.07 19.61 4.05
CA GLY A 156 -9.66 20.40 2.98
C GLY A 156 -10.91 19.80 2.35
N ILE A 157 -11.49 18.73 2.93
CA ILE A 157 -12.67 18.06 2.38
C ILE A 157 -13.91 18.89 2.69
N ASP A 158 -14.57 19.37 1.65
CA ASP A 158 -15.75 20.23 1.75
C ASP A 158 -17.04 19.45 2.08
N LEU A 159 -18.09 20.21 2.39
CA LEU A 159 -19.40 19.62 2.73
C LEU A 159 -20.04 18.91 1.54
N TYR A 160 -19.81 19.38 0.32
CA TYR A 160 -20.37 18.74 -0.88
C TYR A 160 -19.81 17.33 -1.05
N THR A 161 -18.51 17.18 -0.87
CA THR A 161 -17.84 15.88 -0.90
C THR A 161 -18.27 14.99 0.27
N GLN A 162 -18.39 15.55 1.48
CA GLN A 162 -18.95 14.82 2.62
C GLN A 162 -20.37 14.33 2.34
N TYR A 163 -21.19 15.13 1.65
CA TYR A 163 -22.55 14.71 1.25
C TYR A 163 -22.53 13.58 0.23
N ALA A 164 -21.61 13.61 -0.71
CA ALA A 164 -21.48 12.55 -1.70
C ALA A 164 -21.19 11.19 -1.03
N PHE A 165 -20.35 11.16 -0.02
CA PHE A 165 -19.89 9.95 0.67
C PHE A 165 -20.51 9.74 2.07
N HIS A 166 -21.61 10.45 2.42
CA HIS A 166 -22.14 10.48 3.78
C HIS A 166 -22.54 9.11 4.37
N ARG A 167 -22.69 8.10 3.54
CA ARG A 167 -23.02 6.73 3.95
C ARG A 167 -21.80 5.87 4.20
N ASP A 168 -20.65 6.31 3.71
CA ASP A 168 -19.45 5.51 3.62
C ASP A 168 -18.43 5.91 4.69
N PHE A 169 -18.85 6.72 5.67
CA PHE A 169 -18.08 7.04 6.87
C PHE A 169 -19.01 7.30 8.06
N CYS A 170 -18.47 7.20 9.26
CA CYS A 170 -19.16 7.49 10.52
C CYS A 170 -18.17 7.97 11.58
N LEU A 171 -18.69 8.48 12.70
CA LEU A 171 -17.88 8.55 13.92
C LEU A 171 -18.16 7.30 14.75
N ALA A 172 -17.10 6.57 15.09
CA ALA A 172 -17.15 5.39 15.94
C ALA A 172 -16.47 5.70 17.27
N THR A 173 -17.21 5.53 18.36
CA THR A 173 -16.69 5.71 19.73
C THR A 173 -16.52 4.36 20.37
N LYS A 174 -15.28 4.03 20.76
CA LYS A 174 -14.97 2.81 21.53
C LYS A 174 -14.80 3.16 22.99
N HIS A 175 -15.49 2.42 23.85
CA HIS A 175 -15.32 2.49 25.29
C HIS A 175 -14.29 1.47 25.76
N ARG A 176 -13.40 1.89 26.65
CA ARG A 176 -12.42 1.02 27.30
C ARG A 176 -12.92 0.51 28.66
N PRO A 177 -12.41 -0.63 29.12
CA PRO A 177 -12.72 -1.14 30.44
C PRO A 177 -12.32 -0.19 31.59
N ASP A 178 -11.35 0.70 31.35
CA ASP A 178 -10.90 1.74 32.30
C ASP A 178 -11.81 2.97 32.33
N GLY A 179 -12.93 2.96 31.61
CA GLY A 179 -13.90 4.06 31.50
C GLY A 179 -13.51 5.14 30.49
N ALA A 180 -12.32 5.08 29.87
CA ALA A 180 -11.95 6.02 28.83
C ALA A 180 -12.71 5.71 27.52
N ALA A 181 -13.13 6.76 26.82
CA ALA A 181 -13.74 6.65 25.50
C ALA A 181 -12.96 7.47 24.48
N TYR A 182 -12.84 6.95 23.27
CA TYR A 182 -12.24 7.68 22.16
C TYR A 182 -13.08 7.55 20.90
N THR A 183 -13.23 8.68 20.21
CA THR A 183 -14.04 8.79 18.99
C THR A 183 -13.12 9.06 17.82
N ASN A 184 -13.22 8.23 16.78
CA ASN A 184 -12.51 8.41 15.52
C ASN A 184 -13.50 8.58 14.36
N LEU A 185 -13.06 9.29 13.31
CA LEU A 185 -13.69 9.17 12.00
C LEU A 185 -13.31 7.79 11.45
N SER A 186 -14.33 7.02 11.13
CA SER A 186 -14.20 5.64 10.74
C SER A 186 -14.79 5.40 9.36
N PHE A 187 -14.02 4.74 8.51
CA PHE A 187 -14.39 4.32 7.18
C PHE A 187 -14.65 2.81 7.21
N PRO A 188 -15.90 2.35 7.04
CA PRO A 188 -16.26 0.94 7.13
C PRO A 188 -15.54 0.10 6.07
N LEU A 189 -14.90 -0.99 6.50
CA LEU A 189 -14.29 -1.97 5.62
C LEU A 189 -15.28 -3.10 5.34
N THR A 190 -15.49 -3.42 4.06
CA THR A 190 -16.34 -4.51 3.60
C THR A 190 -15.55 -5.45 2.68
N LEU A 191 -16.03 -6.67 2.49
CA LEU A 191 -15.44 -7.61 1.55
C LEU A 191 -15.93 -7.35 0.12
N PRO A 192 -15.07 -7.42 -0.92
CA PRO A 192 -15.47 -7.16 -2.30
C PRO A 192 -16.61 -8.04 -2.83
N LYS A 193 -16.69 -9.27 -2.33
CA LYS A 193 -17.73 -10.24 -2.70
C LYS A 193 -18.68 -10.57 -1.54
N GLY A 194 -18.67 -9.73 -0.50
CA GLY A 194 -19.51 -9.91 0.68
C GLY A 194 -20.93 -9.35 0.49
N ASP A 195 -21.74 -9.56 1.50
CA ASP A 195 -23.12 -9.04 1.63
C ASP A 195 -23.18 -7.59 2.13
N GLY A 196 -22.05 -6.89 2.20
CA GLY A 196 -21.93 -5.56 2.77
C GLY A 196 -21.71 -5.53 4.28
N THR A 197 -21.54 -6.69 4.92
CA THR A 197 -21.17 -6.76 6.35
C THR A 197 -19.85 -6.03 6.59
N VAL A 198 -19.85 -5.14 7.61
CA VAL A 198 -18.65 -4.41 8.02
C VAL A 198 -17.71 -5.33 8.79
N VAL A 199 -16.52 -5.52 8.25
CA VAL A 199 -15.48 -6.41 8.81
C VAL A 199 -14.35 -5.64 9.50
N GLY A 200 -14.49 -4.33 9.64
CA GLY A 200 -13.50 -3.48 10.28
C GLY A 200 -13.72 -2.00 9.99
N PHE A 201 -12.87 -1.17 10.55
CA PHE A 201 -12.79 0.26 10.25
C PHE A 201 -11.35 0.68 9.92
N GLU A 202 -11.20 1.52 8.90
CA GLU A 202 -10.05 2.42 8.79
C GLU A 202 -10.36 3.63 9.66
N GLU A 203 -9.48 3.99 10.60
CA GLU A 203 -9.74 5.02 11.60
C GLU A 203 -8.80 6.21 11.48
N ARG A 204 -9.36 7.39 11.70
CA ARG A 204 -8.64 8.67 11.72
C ARG A 204 -9.06 9.47 12.96
N GLY A 205 -8.09 9.79 13.80
CA GLY A 205 -8.28 10.66 14.95
C GLY A 205 -8.36 12.14 14.57
N ARG A 206 -8.77 12.98 15.51
CA ARG A 206 -8.64 14.43 15.37
C ARG A 206 -7.18 14.83 15.36
N ALA A 207 -6.86 15.91 14.65
CA ALA A 207 -5.54 16.53 14.75
C ALA A 207 -5.28 16.93 16.20
N ARG A 208 -4.09 16.61 16.69
CA ARG A 208 -3.69 16.97 18.06
C ARG A 208 -3.38 18.48 18.14
N PRO A 209 -3.73 19.13 19.26
CA PRO A 209 -3.50 20.55 19.44
C PRO A 209 -2.02 20.94 19.38
N ASP A 210 -1.12 20.02 19.73
CA ASP A 210 0.34 20.19 19.75
C ASP A 210 0.99 20.06 18.36
N GLY A 211 0.20 19.81 17.30
CA GLY A 211 0.69 19.63 15.94
C GLY A 211 1.39 18.28 15.69
N SER A 212 1.41 17.35 16.63
CA SER A 212 2.06 16.03 16.49
C SER A 212 1.31 15.05 15.56
N GLY A 213 0.36 15.55 14.76
CA GLY A 213 -0.41 14.77 13.82
C GLY A 213 -1.74 14.27 14.39
N SER A 214 -2.31 13.25 13.77
CA SER A 214 -3.55 12.60 14.18
C SER A 214 -3.37 11.08 14.22
N TYR A 215 -4.22 10.39 14.96
CA TYR A 215 -4.25 8.94 14.92
C TYR A 215 -4.61 8.44 13.52
N LYS A 216 -3.85 7.45 13.03
CA LYS A 216 -4.09 6.73 11.77
C LYS A 216 -3.93 5.24 12.07
N GLY A 217 -4.96 4.46 11.80
CA GLY A 217 -4.90 3.01 12.04
C GLY A 217 -6.14 2.29 11.54
N LYS A 218 -6.23 1.02 11.90
CA LYS A 218 -7.42 0.19 11.72
C LYS A 218 -7.95 -0.20 13.10
N ALA A 219 -9.26 -0.35 13.22
CA ALA A 219 -9.90 -0.80 14.45
C ALA A 219 -9.40 -2.20 14.83
N GLU A 220 -9.33 -2.48 16.12
CA GLU A 220 -8.87 -3.78 16.64
C GLU A 220 -9.78 -4.91 16.13
N GLY A 221 -9.18 -6.01 15.69
CA GLY A 221 -9.88 -7.16 15.15
C GLY A 221 -10.36 -7.03 13.71
N SER A 222 -10.15 -5.87 13.06
CA SER A 222 -10.52 -5.67 11.65
C SER A 222 -9.88 -6.72 10.74
N ASN A 223 -10.66 -7.28 9.82
CA ASN A 223 -10.12 -8.06 8.70
C ASN A 223 -9.42 -7.11 7.72
N SER A 224 -8.19 -6.76 8.05
CA SER A 224 -7.38 -5.83 7.24
C SER A 224 -6.71 -6.49 6.05
N SER A 225 -6.75 -7.81 5.95
CA SER A 225 -6.17 -8.55 4.83
C SER A 225 -7.06 -8.59 3.60
N GLU A 226 -8.40 -8.54 3.79
CA GLU A 226 -9.37 -8.64 2.70
C GLU A 226 -10.33 -7.45 2.66
N GLY A 227 -10.59 -6.83 3.81
CA GLY A 227 -11.51 -5.70 3.93
C GLY A 227 -10.96 -4.43 3.29
N LEU A 228 -11.84 -3.74 2.59
CA LEU A 228 -11.58 -2.47 1.89
C LEU A 228 -12.68 -1.48 2.24
N TRP A 229 -12.35 -0.20 2.28
CA TRP A 229 -13.37 0.81 2.15
C TRP A 229 -13.83 0.87 0.69
N ILE A 230 -15.11 0.60 0.46
CA ILE A 230 -15.73 0.58 -0.86
C ILE A 230 -16.88 1.57 -0.82
N ALA A 231 -16.81 2.61 -1.66
CA ALA A 231 -17.74 3.70 -1.65
C ALA A 231 -18.18 4.13 -3.06
N SER A 232 -19.40 4.59 -3.20
CA SER A 232 -19.90 5.20 -4.44
C SER A 232 -20.90 6.31 -4.13
N PRO A 233 -20.69 7.54 -4.63
CA PRO A 233 -21.66 8.64 -4.45
C PRO A 233 -23.07 8.29 -4.93
N ALA A 234 -23.20 7.56 -6.03
CA ALA A 234 -24.48 7.11 -6.59
C ALA A 234 -24.96 5.76 -6.10
N LYS A 235 -24.26 5.12 -5.14
CA LYS A 235 -24.55 3.75 -4.65
C LYS A 235 -24.40 2.68 -5.73
N THR A 236 -23.51 2.87 -6.69
CA THR A 236 -23.24 1.85 -7.70
C THR A 236 -22.64 0.62 -7.02
N PRO A 237 -23.25 -0.56 -7.18
CA PRO A 237 -22.67 -1.81 -6.67
C PRO A 237 -21.31 -2.07 -7.30
N LEU A 238 -20.36 -2.63 -6.55
CA LEU A 238 -19.02 -2.90 -7.03
C LEU A 238 -19.03 -3.73 -8.34
N ALA A 239 -19.85 -4.76 -8.40
CA ALA A 239 -19.95 -5.65 -9.57
C ALA A 239 -20.55 -4.98 -10.83
N GLU A 240 -21.22 -3.84 -10.68
CA GLU A 240 -21.83 -3.09 -11.78
C GLU A 240 -21.00 -1.85 -12.19
N ALA A 241 -19.92 -1.59 -11.46
CA ALA A 241 -19.08 -0.44 -11.69
C ALA A 241 -18.35 -0.52 -13.04
N LYS A 242 -18.43 0.55 -13.83
CA LYS A 242 -17.66 0.71 -15.07
C LYS A 242 -16.27 1.28 -14.83
N HIS A 243 -16.12 2.07 -13.76
CA HIS A 243 -14.90 2.72 -13.35
C HIS A 243 -14.66 2.50 -11.87
N ILE A 244 -13.47 2.04 -11.52
CA ILE A 244 -13.04 1.77 -10.16
C ILE A 244 -11.75 2.52 -9.90
N TYR A 245 -11.75 3.35 -8.87
CA TYR A 245 -10.62 4.19 -8.48
C TYR A 245 -9.99 3.65 -7.20
N TRP A 246 -8.67 3.42 -7.22
CA TRP A 246 -7.92 2.80 -6.13
C TRP A 246 -7.03 3.81 -5.40
N PHE A 247 -7.10 3.82 -4.08
CA PHE A 247 -6.36 4.72 -3.21
C PHE A 247 -5.78 4.00 -2.00
N GLU A 248 -4.74 4.59 -1.41
CA GLU A 248 -4.18 4.11 -0.15
C GLU A 248 -5.01 4.55 1.06
N SER A 249 -5.75 5.65 0.97
CA SER A 249 -6.63 6.11 2.03
C SER A 249 -7.96 6.62 1.51
N ALA A 250 -8.99 6.54 2.35
CA ALA A 250 -10.31 7.09 2.04
C ALA A 250 -10.27 8.63 1.90
N TYR A 251 -9.36 9.32 2.58
CA TYR A 251 -9.19 10.76 2.39
C TYR A 251 -8.70 11.13 0.99
N ASP A 252 -7.76 10.35 0.43
CA ASP A 252 -7.26 10.58 -0.92
C ASP A 252 -8.35 10.35 -1.97
N ALA A 253 -9.18 9.32 -1.77
CA ALA A 253 -10.35 9.07 -2.60
C ALA A 253 -11.34 10.25 -2.58
N MET A 254 -11.64 10.79 -1.39
CA MET A 254 -12.52 11.95 -1.24
C MET A 254 -11.89 13.22 -1.84
N ALA A 255 -10.59 13.42 -1.66
CA ALA A 255 -9.86 14.54 -2.24
C ALA A 255 -9.87 14.49 -3.78
N TYR A 256 -9.58 13.32 -4.36
CA TYR A 256 -9.67 13.10 -5.81
C TYR A 256 -11.07 13.43 -6.34
N TYR A 257 -12.10 12.92 -5.69
CA TYR A 257 -13.49 13.24 -6.07
C TYR A 257 -13.75 14.74 -6.03
N GLN A 258 -13.33 15.44 -4.98
CA GLN A 258 -13.51 16.88 -4.84
C GLN A 258 -12.81 17.67 -5.94
N LEU A 259 -11.57 17.29 -6.27
CA LEU A 259 -10.78 17.92 -7.34
C LEU A 259 -11.44 17.82 -8.73
N TYR A 260 -12.01 16.66 -9.04
CA TYR A 260 -12.38 16.35 -10.43
C TYR A 260 -13.87 16.16 -10.70
N GLN A 261 -14.74 16.12 -9.69
CA GLN A 261 -16.17 15.84 -9.90
C GLN A 261 -16.93 16.88 -10.74
N ALA A 262 -16.44 18.12 -10.78
CA ALA A 262 -17.05 19.17 -11.61
C ALA A 262 -16.75 18.95 -13.11
N GLN A 263 -15.55 18.48 -13.44
CA GLN A 263 -15.09 18.22 -14.81
C GLN A 263 -15.50 16.82 -15.30
N ASN A 264 -15.52 15.83 -14.38
CA ASN A 264 -15.83 14.44 -14.71
C ASN A 264 -17.10 13.95 -13.99
N LYS A 265 -18.24 14.04 -14.66
CA LYS A 265 -19.54 13.62 -14.10
C LYS A 265 -19.67 12.12 -13.87
N GLU A 266 -18.85 11.30 -14.54
CA GLU A 266 -18.85 9.83 -14.36
C GLU A 266 -18.34 9.42 -12.97
N LEU A 267 -17.56 10.27 -12.29
CA LEU A 267 -17.13 10.04 -10.92
C LEU A 267 -18.28 9.82 -9.93
N ARG A 268 -19.46 10.38 -10.22
CA ARG A 268 -20.64 10.16 -9.38
C ARG A 268 -21.11 8.71 -9.40
N LYS A 269 -20.90 7.98 -10.50
CA LYS A 269 -21.26 6.57 -10.68
C LYS A 269 -20.09 5.62 -10.48
N ALA A 270 -18.89 6.15 -10.35
CA ALA A 270 -17.70 5.37 -10.10
C ALA A 270 -17.74 4.73 -8.70
N VAL A 271 -16.96 3.68 -8.53
CA VAL A 271 -16.68 3.09 -7.24
C VAL A 271 -15.25 3.45 -6.83
N PHE A 272 -15.11 3.90 -5.60
CA PHE A 272 -13.85 4.26 -4.97
C PHE A 272 -13.48 3.19 -3.95
N VAL A 273 -12.25 2.71 -3.98
CA VAL A 273 -11.74 1.73 -3.04
C VAL A 273 -10.50 2.28 -2.33
N SER A 274 -10.46 2.13 -1.00
CA SER A 274 -9.27 2.41 -0.20
C SER A 274 -8.78 1.14 0.48
N THR A 275 -7.49 0.89 0.37
CA THR A 275 -6.81 -0.25 1.00
C THR A 275 -6.49 0.00 2.48
N GLY A 276 -6.60 1.26 2.92
CA GLY A 276 -6.29 1.67 4.29
C GLY A 276 -4.81 1.54 4.63
N GLY A 277 -3.94 1.84 3.68
CA GLY A 277 -2.48 1.67 3.68
C GLY A 277 -2.05 0.69 2.59
N SER A 278 -0.94 -0.02 2.81
CA SER A 278 -0.41 -0.97 1.83
C SER A 278 -1.45 -1.99 1.37
N PRO A 279 -1.72 -2.10 0.06
CA PRO A 279 -2.68 -3.05 -0.47
C PRO A 279 -2.20 -4.48 -0.27
N THR A 280 -3.13 -5.39 -0.01
CA THR A 280 -2.84 -6.82 0.05
C THR A 280 -3.23 -7.51 -1.25
N VAL A 281 -2.61 -8.65 -1.53
CA VAL A 281 -2.98 -9.53 -2.66
C VAL A 281 -4.47 -9.92 -2.57
N ALA A 282 -4.97 -10.24 -1.39
CA ALA A 282 -6.36 -10.65 -1.20
C ALA A 282 -7.34 -9.50 -1.50
N GLN A 283 -7.03 -8.27 -1.08
CA GLN A 283 -7.82 -7.07 -1.40
C GLN A 283 -7.86 -6.85 -2.91
N MET A 284 -6.70 -6.82 -3.58
CA MET A 284 -6.61 -6.61 -5.02
C MET A 284 -7.36 -7.70 -5.79
N ARG A 285 -7.07 -8.97 -5.50
CA ARG A 285 -7.71 -10.12 -6.15
C ARG A 285 -9.22 -10.14 -5.92
N GLY A 286 -9.68 -9.81 -4.72
CA GLY A 286 -11.11 -9.76 -4.39
C GLY A 286 -11.87 -8.78 -5.27
N VAL A 287 -11.39 -7.54 -5.41
CA VAL A 287 -12.01 -6.53 -6.27
C VAL A 287 -11.86 -6.89 -7.74
N LEU A 288 -10.66 -7.22 -8.21
CA LEU A 288 -10.38 -7.54 -9.61
C LEU A 288 -11.26 -8.70 -10.11
N SER A 289 -11.39 -9.77 -9.32
CA SER A 289 -12.22 -10.91 -9.71
C SER A 289 -13.73 -10.63 -9.68
N ALA A 290 -14.16 -9.56 -9.01
CA ALA A 290 -15.55 -9.12 -9.02
C ALA A 290 -15.85 -8.12 -10.16
N THR A 291 -14.80 -7.50 -10.74
CA THR A 291 -14.93 -6.31 -11.59
C THR A 291 -14.04 -6.33 -12.83
N LEU A 292 -13.62 -7.51 -13.27
CA LEU A 292 -12.65 -7.65 -14.37
C LEU A 292 -12.97 -6.81 -15.63
N PRO A 293 -14.24 -6.70 -16.08
CA PRO A 293 -14.58 -5.87 -17.25
C PRO A 293 -14.52 -4.37 -16.99
N ALA A 294 -14.39 -3.93 -15.74
CA ALA A 294 -14.35 -2.51 -15.40
C ALA A 294 -12.98 -1.89 -15.75
N ARG A 295 -12.99 -0.58 -15.98
CA ARG A 295 -11.76 0.19 -16.08
C ARG A 295 -11.27 0.57 -14.69
N HIS A 296 -10.06 0.15 -14.38
CA HIS A 296 -9.41 0.47 -13.11
C HIS A 296 -8.52 1.71 -13.27
N HIS A 297 -8.70 2.66 -12.38
CA HIS A 297 -7.89 3.87 -12.23
C HIS A 297 -7.07 3.71 -10.97
N VAL A 298 -5.76 3.57 -11.11
CA VAL A 298 -4.86 3.33 -9.98
C VAL A 298 -4.25 4.66 -9.55
N CYS A 299 -4.72 5.17 -8.43
CA CYS A 299 -4.45 6.50 -7.89
C CYS A 299 -3.61 6.42 -6.60
N PHE A 300 -2.68 5.47 -6.51
CA PHE A 300 -1.76 5.35 -5.38
C PHE A 300 -0.79 6.53 -5.33
N ASP A 301 -0.18 6.74 -4.17
CA ASP A 301 0.80 7.80 -3.93
C ASP A 301 1.94 7.78 -4.97
N THR A 302 2.61 8.91 -5.15
CA THR A 302 3.73 9.03 -6.11
C THR A 302 5.08 8.61 -5.53
N ASP A 303 5.12 8.15 -4.27
CA ASP A 303 6.34 7.65 -3.65
C ASP A 303 6.70 6.22 -4.11
N LEU A 304 7.85 5.73 -3.65
CA LEU A 304 8.33 4.38 -3.99
C LEU A 304 7.33 3.27 -3.64
N ALA A 305 6.63 3.42 -2.51
CA ALA A 305 5.64 2.44 -2.08
C ALA A 305 4.45 2.40 -3.02
N GLY A 306 3.90 3.57 -3.39
CA GLY A 306 2.78 3.64 -4.33
C GLY A 306 3.13 3.13 -5.73
N MET A 307 4.39 3.26 -6.15
CA MET A 307 4.86 2.66 -7.40
C MET A 307 4.93 1.13 -7.31
N GLU A 308 5.44 0.58 -6.21
CA GLU A 308 5.47 -0.85 -5.96
C GLU A 308 4.04 -1.42 -5.88
N PHE A 309 3.12 -0.70 -5.24
CA PHE A 309 1.71 -1.08 -5.20
C PHE A 309 1.07 -1.12 -6.59
N TYR A 310 1.42 -0.18 -7.46
CA TYR A 310 0.96 -0.20 -8.84
C TYR A 310 1.48 -1.42 -9.60
N LYS A 311 2.78 -1.76 -9.46
CA LYS A 311 3.37 -2.97 -10.03
C LYS A 311 2.63 -4.23 -9.55
N ASN A 312 2.40 -4.33 -8.24
CA ASN A 312 1.69 -5.45 -7.64
C ASN A 312 0.23 -5.54 -8.11
N PHE A 313 -0.45 -4.40 -8.26
CA PHE A 313 -1.79 -4.34 -8.84
C PHE A 313 -1.82 -4.91 -10.26
N GLN A 314 -0.88 -4.53 -11.10
CA GLN A 314 -0.76 -5.03 -12.47
C GLN A 314 -0.55 -6.55 -12.49
N ALA A 315 0.31 -7.06 -11.60
CA ALA A 315 0.55 -8.48 -11.44
C ALA A 315 -0.73 -9.24 -11.08
N GLU A 316 -1.47 -8.77 -10.07
CA GLU A 316 -2.70 -9.42 -9.64
C GLU A 316 -3.82 -9.32 -10.70
N LYS A 317 -3.93 -8.19 -11.38
CA LYS A 317 -4.88 -8.06 -12.50
C LYS A 317 -4.59 -9.08 -13.57
N TYR A 318 -3.33 -9.23 -13.94
CA TYR A 318 -2.91 -10.24 -14.91
C TYR A 318 -3.26 -11.66 -14.45
N ARG A 319 -3.00 -12.03 -13.19
CA ARG A 319 -3.37 -13.34 -12.65
C ARG A 319 -4.87 -13.62 -12.72
N VAL A 320 -5.69 -12.62 -12.34
CA VAL A 320 -7.14 -12.75 -12.39
C VAL A 320 -7.60 -12.92 -13.83
N MET A 321 -7.09 -12.14 -14.75
CA MET A 321 -7.40 -12.27 -16.19
C MET A 321 -6.99 -13.63 -16.71
N ARG A 322 -5.80 -14.09 -16.35
CA ARG A 322 -5.29 -15.40 -16.75
C ARG A 322 -6.17 -16.56 -16.26
N SER A 323 -6.72 -16.46 -15.05
CA SER A 323 -7.62 -17.50 -14.53
C SER A 323 -8.88 -17.69 -15.38
N THR A 324 -9.16 -16.79 -16.31
CA THR A 324 -10.28 -16.87 -17.27
C THR A 324 -9.88 -17.44 -18.63
N ILE A 325 -8.59 -17.74 -18.84
CA ILE A 325 -8.09 -18.26 -20.11
C ILE A 325 -8.25 -19.78 -20.16
N GLU A 326 -8.73 -20.27 -21.29
CA GLU A 326 -8.74 -21.69 -21.57
C GLU A 326 -7.31 -22.23 -21.76
N GLU A 327 -6.92 -23.25 -21.01
CA GLU A 327 -5.62 -23.90 -21.11
C GLU A 327 -5.57 -24.76 -22.37
N THR A 328 -4.75 -24.39 -23.35
CA THR A 328 -4.41 -25.26 -24.48
C THR A 328 -3.05 -25.92 -24.24
N PRO A 329 -2.80 -27.12 -24.84
CA PRO A 329 -1.50 -27.82 -24.69
C PRO A 329 -0.28 -26.97 -25.08
N GLU A 330 -0.45 -26.07 -26.07
CA GLU A 330 0.60 -25.19 -26.57
C GLU A 330 0.91 -24.02 -25.60
N ARG A 331 -0.10 -23.54 -24.87
CA ARG A 331 0.00 -22.43 -23.91
C ARG A 331 0.36 -22.92 -22.51
N LYS A 332 0.01 -24.16 -22.18
CA LYS A 332 0.18 -24.70 -20.82
C LYS A 332 1.60 -24.55 -20.25
N PRO A 333 2.70 -24.83 -20.98
CA PRO A 333 4.04 -24.67 -20.45
C PRO A 333 4.33 -23.22 -20.03
N TYR A 334 3.92 -22.25 -20.84
CA TYR A 334 4.10 -20.83 -20.55
C TYR A 334 3.16 -20.33 -19.47
N LEU A 335 1.94 -20.87 -19.44
CA LEU A 335 0.97 -20.55 -18.42
C LEU A 335 1.41 -21.07 -17.04
N ASP A 336 2.08 -22.20 -16.95
CA ASP A 336 2.63 -22.72 -15.70
C ASP A 336 3.82 -21.88 -15.21
N THR A 337 4.60 -21.32 -16.10
CA THR A 337 5.75 -20.46 -15.81
C THR A 337 5.33 -19.04 -15.40
N VAL A 338 4.29 -18.49 -16.05
CA VAL A 338 3.72 -17.17 -15.71
C VAL A 338 2.78 -17.24 -14.51
N ARG A 339 2.64 -18.44 -13.87
CA ARG A 339 1.61 -18.73 -12.86
C ARG A 339 1.78 -17.98 -11.55
N GLU A 340 2.97 -17.67 -11.12
CA GLU A 340 3.15 -17.28 -9.72
C GLU A 340 3.50 -15.83 -9.51
N ASP A 341 4.19 -15.17 -10.40
CA ASP A 341 4.53 -13.77 -10.21
C ASP A 341 4.89 -13.09 -11.53
N LEU A 342 4.26 -11.92 -11.80
CA LEU A 342 4.87 -10.92 -12.67
C LEU A 342 6.05 -10.19 -11.96
N ASP A 343 6.38 -10.53 -10.76
CA ASP A 343 7.72 -10.51 -10.23
C ASP A 343 8.47 -11.67 -10.89
N LEU A 344 8.59 -11.57 -12.22
CA LEU A 344 9.24 -12.55 -13.03
C LEU A 344 10.68 -12.63 -12.55
N ASP A 345 10.96 -13.65 -11.75
CA ASP A 345 12.34 -14.03 -11.50
C ASP A 345 13.04 -14.16 -12.85
N SER A 346 14.25 -13.68 -12.93
CA SER A 346 15.05 -13.69 -14.17
C SER A 346 15.05 -15.04 -14.88
N GLY A 347 14.82 -16.16 -14.16
CA GLY A 347 14.67 -17.50 -14.70
C GLY A 347 13.42 -17.73 -15.55
N GLU A 348 12.32 -17.04 -15.25
CA GLU A 348 11.03 -17.24 -15.93
C GLU A 348 10.90 -16.40 -17.20
N ILE A 349 11.56 -15.24 -17.22
CA ILE A 349 11.64 -14.38 -18.41
C ILE A 349 12.32 -15.10 -19.55
N TYR A 350 13.34 -15.93 -19.28
CA TYR A 350 14.04 -16.72 -20.31
C TYR A 350 13.17 -17.76 -20.99
N LEU A 351 12.00 -18.07 -20.43
CA LEU A 351 11.04 -19.01 -21.05
C LEU A 351 10.02 -18.30 -21.94
N LEU A 352 9.96 -16.97 -21.92
CA LEU A 352 9.12 -16.19 -22.81
C LEU A 352 9.77 -16.09 -24.21
N PRO A 353 9.00 -15.78 -25.25
CA PRO A 353 9.56 -15.43 -26.55
C PRO A 353 10.57 -14.28 -26.45
N GLU A 354 11.65 -14.33 -27.25
CA GLU A 354 12.76 -13.36 -27.22
C GLU A 354 12.28 -11.89 -27.32
N THR A 355 11.21 -11.63 -28.08
CA THR A 355 10.62 -10.31 -28.20
C THR A 355 10.06 -9.80 -26.87
N LEU A 356 9.46 -10.69 -26.08
CA LEU A 356 8.92 -10.35 -24.75
C LEU A 356 10.04 -10.21 -23.73
N GLN A 357 11.08 -11.05 -23.80
CA GLN A 357 12.27 -10.90 -22.95
C GLN A 357 12.93 -9.53 -23.18
N THR A 358 13.09 -9.12 -24.43
CA THR A 358 13.66 -7.81 -24.77
C THR A 358 12.80 -6.66 -24.27
N SER A 359 11.48 -6.78 -24.41
CA SER A 359 10.53 -5.76 -23.94
C SER A 359 10.52 -5.64 -22.41
N TYR A 360 10.62 -6.76 -21.70
CA TYR A 360 10.73 -6.77 -20.25
C TYR A 360 12.05 -6.16 -19.77
N GLY A 361 13.17 -6.54 -20.37
CA GLY A 361 14.49 -5.99 -20.00
C GLY A 361 14.57 -4.47 -20.16
N ARG A 362 13.90 -3.91 -21.18
CA ARG A 362 13.77 -2.44 -21.30
C ARG A 362 13.01 -1.86 -20.12
N PHE A 363 11.86 -2.43 -19.80
CA PHE A 363 11.07 -1.97 -18.65
C PHE A 363 11.86 -2.03 -17.34
N GLU A 364 12.56 -3.14 -17.09
CA GLU A 364 13.35 -3.35 -15.88
C GLU A 364 14.49 -2.31 -15.75
N SER A 365 15.18 -2.03 -16.84
CA SER A 365 16.23 -0.99 -16.88
C SER A 365 15.67 0.40 -16.54
N GLU A 366 14.55 0.76 -17.14
CA GLU A 366 13.91 2.06 -16.87
C GLU A 366 13.34 2.15 -15.44
N TRP A 367 12.87 1.03 -14.90
CA TRP A 367 12.45 0.94 -13.49
C TRP A 367 13.62 1.19 -12.55
N GLU A 368 14.75 0.52 -12.75
CA GLU A 368 15.97 0.71 -11.94
C GLU A 368 16.45 2.16 -11.99
N GLU A 369 16.44 2.77 -13.18
CA GLU A 369 16.81 4.17 -13.35
C GLU A 369 15.85 5.12 -12.63
N ALA A 370 14.55 4.95 -12.77
CA ALA A 370 13.56 5.75 -12.06
C ALA A 370 13.69 5.64 -10.53
N MET A 371 13.99 4.42 -10.04
CA MET A 371 14.24 4.18 -8.61
C MET A 371 15.52 4.87 -8.14
N SER A 372 16.59 4.79 -8.92
CA SER A 372 17.87 5.45 -8.64
C SER A 372 17.72 6.97 -8.58
N MET A 373 17.05 7.57 -9.57
CA MET A 373 16.80 9.01 -9.63
C MET A 373 16.01 9.51 -8.41
N ARG A 374 14.96 8.79 -8.01
CA ARG A 374 14.17 9.13 -6.81
C ARG A 374 14.96 9.00 -5.52
N SER A 375 15.73 7.93 -5.37
CA SER A 375 16.49 7.66 -4.15
C SER A 375 17.70 8.60 -3.97
N SER A 376 18.24 9.12 -5.06
CA SER A 376 19.40 10.03 -5.02
C SER A 376 19.09 11.38 -4.35
N GLY A 377 17.85 11.85 -4.47
CA GLY A 377 17.44 13.18 -3.99
C GLY A 377 18.11 14.36 -4.72
N LEU A 378 18.83 14.08 -5.82
CA LEU A 378 19.61 15.07 -6.58
C LEU A 378 18.97 15.44 -7.91
N CYS A 379 18.03 14.62 -8.41
CA CYS A 379 17.40 14.83 -9.70
C CYS A 379 16.25 15.83 -9.60
N HIS A 380 16.07 16.62 -10.68
CA HIS A 380 14.91 17.48 -10.77
C HIS A 380 13.64 16.62 -10.88
N PRO A 381 12.54 17.01 -10.26
CA PRO A 381 11.33 16.22 -10.24
C PRO A 381 10.67 15.99 -11.62
N ASP A 382 10.82 16.96 -12.52
CA ASP A 382 10.33 16.80 -13.90
C ASP A 382 11.12 15.70 -14.62
N ASP A 383 12.44 15.61 -14.41
CA ASP A 383 13.28 14.55 -14.97
C ASP A 383 12.85 13.17 -14.44
N ILE A 384 12.50 13.11 -13.15
CA ILE A 384 11.97 11.86 -12.53
C ILE A 384 10.62 11.50 -13.14
N GLN A 385 9.75 12.47 -13.39
CA GLN A 385 8.45 12.22 -14.01
C GLN A 385 8.61 11.73 -15.45
N ASP A 386 9.48 12.37 -16.24
CA ASP A 386 9.79 11.96 -17.61
C ASP A 386 10.33 10.52 -17.64
N GLN A 387 11.20 10.15 -16.70
CA GLN A 387 11.72 8.79 -16.58
C GLN A 387 10.62 7.78 -16.20
N VAL A 388 9.71 8.15 -15.31
CA VAL A 388 8.54 7.32 -14.96
C VAL A 388 7.61 7.13 -16.15
N ASP A 389 7.44 8.12 -16.98
CA ASP A 389 6.60 8.03 -18.17
C ASP A 389 7.22 7.10 -19.24
N ILE A 390 8.54 7.16 -19.41
CA ILE A 390 9.30 6.23 -20.24
C ILE A 390 9.14 4.79 -19.73
N MET A 391 9.36 4.57 -18.44
CA MET A 391 9.17 3.29 -17.77
C MET A 391 7.74 2.75 -18.01
N ASN A 392 6.73 3.56 -17.79
CA ASN A 392 5.33 3.17 -17.97
C ASN A 392 5.02 2.79 -19.43
N LYS A 393 5.62 3.48 -20.40
CA LYS A 393 5.51 3.15 -21.81
C LYS A 393 6.06 1.75 -22.11
N HIS A 394 7.28 1.45 -21.66
CA HIS A 394 7.89 0.14 -21.87
C HIS A 394 7.16 -0.98 -21.14
N TYR A 395 6.66 -0.71 -19.92
CA TYR A 395 5.81 -1.66 -19.23
C TYR A 395 4.52 -1.97 -19.99
N LYS A 396 3.91 -0.95 -20.56
CA LYS A 396 2.71 -1.12 -21.40
C LYS A 396 3.01 -1.97 -22.65
N GLU A 397 4.12 -1.71 -23.33
CA GLU A 397 4.55 -2.47 -24.51
C GLU A 397 4.75 -3.96 -24.17
N PHE A 398 5.46 -4.24 -23.07
CA PHE A 398 5.63 -5.61 -22.59
C PHE A 398 4.29 -6.28 -22.28
N ARG A 399 3.45 -5.61 -21.50
CA ARG A 399 2.15 -6.11 -21.10
C ARG A 399 1.24 -6.41 -22.29
N ASP A 400 1.19 -5.52 -23.26
CA ASP A 400 0.36 -5.70 -24.45
C ASP A 400 0.85 -6.89 -25.29
N GLY A 401 2.17 -7.03 -25.46
CA GLY A 401 2.77 -8.18 -26.12
C GLY A 401 2.51 -9.51 -25.40
N LEU A 402 2.58 -9.52 -24.07
CA LEU A 402 2.28 -10.70 -23.25
C LEU A 402 0.80 -11.13 -23.38
N ARG A 403 -0.11 -10.17 -23.46
CA ARG A 403 -1.54 -10.40 -23.69
C ARG A 403 -1.82 -11.06 -25.02
N ASP A 404 -1.20 -10.52 -26.08
CA ASP A 404 -1.34 -11.06 -27.43
C ASP A 404 -0.77 -12.49 -27.49
N PHE A 405 0.38 -12.74 -26.88
CA PHE A 405 0.98 -14.06 -26.78
C PHE A 405 0.08 -15.07 -26.06
N LEU A 406 -0.57 -14.66 -24.98
CA LEU A 406 -1.46 -15.52 -24.20
C LEU A 406 -2.88 -15.64 -24.78
N GLY A 407 -3.23 -14.82 -25.76
CA GLY A 407 -4.56 -14.82 -26.36
C GLY A 407 -5.67 -14.40 -25.42
N LEU A 408 -5.41 -13.41 -24.57
CA LEU A 408 -6.39 -12.90 -23.59
C LEU A 408 -7.64 -12.33 -24.27
N ASP A 409 -8.81 -12.64 -23.70
CA ASP A 409 -10.08 -12.08 -24.20
C ASP A 409 -10.07 -10.56 -24.03
N LYS A 410 -10.15 -9.85 -25.16
CA LYS A 410 -10.15 -8.38 -25.21
C LYS A 410 -11.31 -7.73 -24.44
N LYS A 411 -12.39 -8.47 -24.15
CA LYS A 411 -13.50 -7.96 -23.34
C LYS A 411 -13.11 -7.79 -21.87
N ASN A 412 -12.27 -8.71 -21.37
CA ASN A 412 -11.79 -8.69 -19.99
C ASN A 412 -10.49 -7.91 -19.86
N ASP A 413 -9.88 -7.55 -20.98
CA ASP A 413 -8.62 -6.81 -21.02
C ASP A 413 -8.84 -5.31 -21.21
N VAL A 414 -9.60 -4.70 -20.33
CA VAL A 414 -9.74 -3.25 -20.29
C VAL A 414 -8.47 -2.64 -19.68
N PRO A 415 -7.71 -1.82 -20.42
CA PRO A 415 -6.50 -1.20 -19.89
C PRO A 415 -6.81 -0.39 -18.62
N ASP A 416 -6.01 -0.58 -17.59
CA ASP A 416 -6.03 0.30 -16.44
C ASP A 416 -5.33 1.62 -16.75
N ILE A 417 -5.65 2.63 -15.95
CA ILE A 417 -5.09 3.97 -16.04
C ILE A 417 -4.37 4.24 -14.73
N ARG A 418 -3.10 4.59 -14.80
CA ARG A 418 -2.40 5.16 -13.66
C ARG A 418 -2.68 6.65 -13.62
N GLU A 419 -3.21 7.11 -12.50
CA GLU A 419 -3.44 8.51 -12.23
C GLU A 419 -2.51 8.99 -11.12
N GLN A 420 -1.99 10.20 -11.25
CA GLN A 420 -1.02 10.74 -10.32
C GLN A 420 -1.39 12.17 -9.95
N PRO A 421 -1.26 12.57 -8.67
CA PRO A 421 -1.38 13.95 -8.27
C PRO A 421 -0.35 14.82 -9.00
N ALA A 422 -0.72 16.07 -9.24
CA ALA A 422 0.19 17.04 -9.87
C ALA A 422 1.41 17.27 -8.98
N TYR A 423 2.59 17.22 -9.63
CA TYR A 423 3.84 17.54 -8.95
C TYR A 423 3.77 18.94 -8.31
N PRO A 424 4.32 19.20 -7.11
CA PRO A 424 5.16 18.30 -6.29
C PRO A 424 4.42 17.44 -5.27
N ASN A 425 3.09 17.32 -5.37
CA ASN A 425 2.28 16.64 -4.38
C ASN A 425 2.51 15.13 -4.39
N LYS A 426 2.62 14.55 -3.21
CA LYS A 426 2.80 13.11 -3.02
C LYS A 426 1.48 12.35 -3.19
N ASP A 427 0.41 12.90 -2.61
CA ASP A 427 -0.92 12.30 -2.59
C ASP A 427 -2.01 13.30 -2.99
N TRP A 428 -3.24 12.80 -3.18
CA TRP A 428 -4.36 13.61 -3.64
C TRP A 428 -4.85 14.62 -2.60
N ASN A 429 -4.66 14.33 -1.33
CA ASN A 429 -5.01 15.25 -0.27
C ASN A 429 -4.04 16.44 -0.19
N GLU A 430 -2.75 16.19 -0.45
CA GLU A 430 -1.75 17.26 -0.58
C GLU A 430 -2.09 18.18 -1.76
N GLN A 431 -2.43 17.61 -2.93
CA GLN A 431 -2.85 18.40 -4.08
C GLN A 431 -4.06 19.27 -3.77
N LEU A 432 -5.10 18.69 -3.17
CA LEU A 432 -6.29 19.43 -2.79
C LEU A 432 -5.97 20.62 -1.86
N LEU A 433 -5.11 20.40 -0.87
CA LEU A 433 -4.69 21.46 0.05
C LEU A 433 -3.87 22.54 -0.63
N ALA A 434 -3.01 22.16 -1.59
CA ALA A 434 -2.21 23.10 -2.37
C ALA A 434 -3.10 23.98 -3.26
N GLU A 435 -4.05 23.41 -3.99
CA GLU A 435 -4.99 24.14 -4.85
C GLU A 435 -5.84 25.12 -4.04
N ARG A 436 -6.39 24.68 -2.91
CA ARG A 436 -7.17 25.56 -2.02
C ARG A 436 -6.37 26.74 -1.49
N LYS A 437 -5.10 26.49 -1.13
CA LYS A 437 -4.23 27.57 -0.68
C LYS A 437 -3.96 28.59 -1.80
N GLN A 438 -3.83 28.15 -3.04
CA GLN A 438 -3.68 29.04 -4.18
C GLN A 438 -4.95 29.86 -4.41
N GLU A 439 -6.14 29.23 -4.37
CA GLU A 439 -7.42 29.93 -4.50
C GLU A 439 -7.58 31.01 -3.44
N GLU A 440 -7.34 30.70 -2.15
CA GLU A 440 -7.40 31.67 -1.07
C GLU A 440 -6.42 32.83 -1.24
N THR A 441 -5.26 32.58 -1.83
CA THR A 441 -4.25 33.63 -2.09
C THR A 441 -4.72 34.55 -3.21
N THR A 442 -5.22 33.98 -4.30
CA THR A 442 -5.74 34.71 -5.45
C THR A 442 -6.95 35.57 -5.07
N GLU A 443 -7.89 35.01 -4.30
CA GLU A 443 -9.04 35.77 -3.79
C GLU A 443 -8.62 36.95 -2.92
N LYS A 444 -7.61 36.79 -2.05
CA LYS A 444 -7.08 37.85 -1.21
C LYS A 444 -6.36 38.93 -2.03
N GLU A 445 -5.67 38.57 -3.11
CA GLU A 445 -5.02 39.50 -4.01
C GLU A 445 -6.07 40.29 -4.81
N GLN A 446 -7.08 39.64 -5.36
CA GLN A 446 -8.18 40.31 -6.07
C GLN A 446 -8.95 41.27 -5.15
N ALA A 447 -9.28 40.82 -3.93
CA ALA A 447 -9.94 41.68 -2.95
C ALA A 447 -9.09 42.91 -2.56
N ARG A 448 -7.75 42.80 -2.59
CA ARG A 448 -6.84 43.92 -2.35
C ARG A 448 -6.77 44.89 -3.54
N GLU A 449 -6.90 44.37 -4.75
CA GLU A 449 -6.90 45.20 -5.96
C GLU A 449 -8.22 45.98 -6.11
N GLU A 450 -9.33 45.39 -5.63
CA GLU A 450 -10.65 46.02 -5.65
C GLU A 450 -10.88 47.04 -4.51
N GLU A 451 -9.99 47.12 -3.46
CA GLU A 451 -10.08 48.13 -2.42
C GLU A 451 -9.81 49.54 -3.03
N PRO A 452 -10.72 50.53 -2.84
CA PRO A 452 -10.53 51.88 -3.34
C PRO A 452 -9.23 52.51 -2.83
N GLU A 453 -8.51 53.25 -3.68
CA GLU A 453 -7.22 53.85 -3.34
C GLU A 453 -7.26 54.73 -2.05
N GLN A 454 -8.41 55.27 -1.70
CA GLN A 454 -8.62 56.07 -0.48
C GLN A 454 -8.55 55.23 0.82
N GLU A 455 -8.92 53.96 0.81
CA GLU A 455 -8.78 53.09 1.97
C GLU A 455 -7.37 52.51 2.13
N ARG A 456 -6.65 52.31 1.05
CA ARG A 456 -5.22 51.87 1.08
C ARG A 456 -4.32 52.87 1.79
N GLN A 457 -4.54 54.17 1.61
CA GLN A 457 -3.71 55.21 2.23
C GLN A 457 -3.95 55.39 3.75
N THR A 458 -5.11 55.05 4.24
CA THR A 458 -5.41 55.13 5.68
C THR A 458 -4.87 53.99 6.53
N ARG A 459 -4.50 52.86 5.93
CA ARG A 459 -3.84 51.75 6.64
C ARG A 459 -2.34 51.89 6.82
N PHE A 460 -1.67 52.75 6.01
CA PHE A 460 -0.24 53.03 6.15
C PHE A 460 0.10 54.13 7.18
N HIS A 461 -0.93 54.76 7.76
CA HIS A 461 -0.76 55.83 8.73
C HIS A 461 -1.31 55.51 10.13
N ARG A 462 -1.57 54.27 10.41
CA ARG A 462 -1.83 53.68 11.74
C ARG A 462 -0.78 52.61 12.02
#